data_c64cd42b6da5b3b6f654df6790e2ebc5
#
_entry.id   c64cd42b6da5b3b6f654df6790e2ebc5
#
_cell.length_a   1.000
_cell.length_b   1.000
_cell.length_c   1.000
_cell.angle_alpha   90.00
_cell.angle_beta   90.00
_cell.angle_gamma   90.00
#
_symmetry.space_group_name_H-M   'P 1'
#
loop_
_entity.id
_entity.type
_entity.pdbx_description
1 polymer ?
#
loop_
_entity_poly.entity_id
_entity_poly.type
_entity_poly.pdbx_seq_one_letter_code
_entity_poly.pdbx_strand_id
1 'polypeptide(L)'
;MTNPAPSPTGSRHVELALLGLSCANCANHVQRTLNKLAGVECTVNYATESASLDAANSYSAQDLIDAVKGAGYDARLLSDGNTVSAADADKQIVAAEQRANRDLVTRLIVAAVLAIPVMVISMTPGAQFPGWQWVCLALSTVVVFYPGWLFHRATIANAKHHTVSMDTLLTLGTLAAYLWSLGAMLFGTAGHIGMHHSMQLWNPDVDPSGQVYFESASGVILFLLLGRYVEHRAKRSARAGLSA
;
A
#
# COMPACT_ATOMS: atom_id res chain seq x y z
N MET A 1 0.44 -4.65 -36.89
CA MET A 1 1.11 -5.94 -36.62
C MET A 1 2.61 -5.68 -36.80
N THR A 2 3.29 -5.27 -35.75
CA THR A 2 4.74 -5.07 -35.74
C THR A 2 5.36 -6.35 -35.23
N ASN A 3 6.10 -6.99 -36.11
CA ASN A 3 6.89 -8.20 -35.85
C ASN A 3 7.91 -7.88 -34.75
N PRO A 4 8.01 -8.64 -33.65
CA PRO A 4 9.04 -8.42 -32.64
C PRO A 4 10.43 -8.64 -33.29
N ALA A 5 11.35 -7.75 -32.94
CA ALA A 5 12.75 -7.86 -33.38
C ALA A 5 13.35 -9.19 -32.90
N PRO A 6 14.24 -9.84 -33.67
CA PRO A 6 14.85 -11.11 -33.30
C PRO A 6 15.67 -10.92 -32.00
N SER A 7 15.39 -11.76 -31.01
CA SER A 7 16.11 -11.83 -29.73
C SER A 7 17.60 -12.10 -30.00
N PRO A 8 18.53 -11.46 -29.26
CA PRO A 8 19.94 -11.75 -29.37
C PRO A 8 20.23 -13.23 -29.06
N THR A 9 21.06 -13.86 -29.85
CA THR A 9 21.44 -15.28 -29.73
C THR A 9 21.95 -15.56 -28.29
N GLY A 10 21.11 -16.26 -27.47
CA GLY A 10 21.47 -16.61 -26.10
C GLY A 10 20.60 -15.95 -25.01
N SER A 11 19.51 -15.27 -25.36
CA SER A 11 18.50 -14.78 -24.39
C SER A 11 17.30 -15.71 -24.33
N ARG A 12 16.72 -15.83 -23.12
CA ARG A 12 15.45 -16.50 -22.88
C ARG A 12 14.39 -15.47 -22.49
N HIS A 13 13.17 -15.72 -22.92
CA HIS A 13 12.03 -14.91 -22.52
C HIS A 13 11.49 -15.39 -21.17
N VAL A 14 11.38 -14.47 -20.20
CA VAL A 14 10.86 -14.75 -18.86
C VAL A 14 9.74 -13.78 -18.57
N GLU A 15 8.63 -14.28 -18.06
CA GLU A 15 7.55 -13.45 -17.57
C GLU A 15 7.41 -13.57 -16.05
N LEU A 16 7.35 -12.46 -15.37
CA LEU A 16 7.16 -12.37 -13.92
C LEU A 16 5.85 -11.65 -13.59
N ALA A 17 5.06 -12.21 -12.68
CA ALA A 17 4.02 -11.47 -11.99
C ALA A 17 4.67 -10.62 -10.89
N LEU A 18 4.35 -9.33 -10.87
CA LEU A 18 4.85 -8.39 -9.87
C LEU A 18 3.77 -8.16 -8.81
N LEU A 19 4.14 -8.23 -7.55
CA LEU A 19 3.24 -8.06 -6.43
C LEU A 19 3.61 -6.82 -5.62
N GLY A 20 2.60 -6.03 -5.23
CA GLY A 20 2.81 -4.84 -4.41
C GLY A 20 3.14 -3.57 -5.19
N LEU A 21 2.94 -3.54 -6.52
CA LEU A 21 3.03 -2.33 -7.30
C LEU A 21 1.88 -1.39 -6.95
N SER A 22 2.17 -0.28 -6.29
CA SER A 22 1.16 0.71 -5.87
C SER A 22 1.04 1.91 -6.79
N CYS A 23 1.97 2.08 -7.75
CA CYS A 23 1.99 3.24 -8.66
C CYS A 23 2.84 2.99 -9.90
N ALA A 24 2.63 3.81 -10.95
CA ALA A 24 3.44 3.75 -12.18
C ALA A 24 4.94 3.99 -11.93
N ASN A 25 5.28 4.85 -10.95
CA ASN A 25 6.67 5.06 -10.56
C ASN A 25 7.31 3.80 -9.95
N CYS A 26 6.51 2.99 -9.24
CA CYS A 26 6.97 1.71 -8.71
C CYS A 26 7.30 0.73 -9.85
N ALA A 27 6.45 0.67 -10.89
CA ALA A 27 6.69 -0.13 -12.09
C ALA A 27 7.98 0.32 -12.80
N ASN A 28 8.15 1.64 -13.00
CA ASN A 28 9.37 2.20 -13.58
C ASN A 28 10.63 1.90 -12.74
N HIS A 29 10.50 1.87 -11.40
CA HIS A 29 11.61 1.54 -10.52
C HIS A 29 12.05 0.08 -10.69
N VAL A 30 11.11 -0.86 -10.72
CA VAL A 30 11.38 -2.28 -10.99
C VAL A 30 12.01 -2.45 -12.37
N GLN A 31 11.44 -1.83 -13.41
CA GLN A 31 11.96 -1.88 -14.77
C GLN A 31 13.41 -1.39 -14.85
N ARG A 32 13.71 -0.24 -14.24
CA ARG A 32 15.09 0.29 -14.21
C ARG A 32 16.04 -0.59 -13.43
N THR A 33 15.59 -1.24 -12.36
CA THR A 33 16.42 -2.15 -11.56
C THR A 33 16.80 -3.39 -12.35
N LEU A 34 15.84 -3.98 -13.06
CA LEU A 34 16.10 -5.16 -13.91
C LEU A 34 16.95 -4.80 -15.14
N ASN A 35 16.73 -3.66 -15.77
CA ASN A 35 17.53 -3.19 -16.90
C ASN A 35 18.97 -2.76 -16.53
N LYS A 36 19.33 -2.70 -15.24
CA LYS A 36 20.73 -2.53 -14.80
C LYS A 36 21.51 -3.83 -14.86
N LEU A 37 20.85 -4.98 -14.94
CA LEU A 37 21.51 -6.27 -15.08
C LEU A 37 22.01 -6.43 -16.51
N ALA A 38 23.28 -6.84 -16.67
CA ALA A 38 23.90 -6.95 -17.98
C ALA A 38 23.20 -8.02 -18.83
N GLY A 39 22.72 -7.65 -20.02
CA GLY A 39 22.00 -8.58 -20.91
C GLY A 39 20.56 -8.91 -20.48
N VAL A 40 19.92 -8.02 -19.72
CA VAL A 40 18.51 -8.10 -19.38
C VAL A 40 17.79 -6.89 -19.96
N GLU A 41 16.79 -7.15 -20.79
CA GLU A 41 15.83 -6.15 -21.29
C GLU A 41 14.47 -6.44 -20.66
N CYS A 42 13.95 -5.49 -19.90
CA CYS A 42 12.71 -5.63 -19.15
C CYS A 42 11.71 -4.55 -19.52
N THR A 43 10.47 -4.95 -19.75
CA THR A 43 9.31 -4.06 -19.87
C THR A 43 8.31 -4.42 -18.78
N VAL A 44 7.92 -3.43 -17.96
CA VAL A 44 6.95 -3.61 -16.90
C VAL A 44 5.62 -2.99 -17.29
N ASN A 45 4.57 -3.79 -17.24
CA ASN A 45 3.20 -3.32 -17.43
C ASN A 45 2.50 -3.18 -16.08
N TYR A 46 2.23 -1.93 -15.67
CA TYR A 46 1.56 -1.62 -14.42
C TYR A 46 0.10 -2.13 -14.38
N ALA A 47 -0.60 -2.11 -15.52
CA ALA A 47 -2.02 -2.48 -15.57
C ALA A 47 -2.23 -4.00 -15.38
N THR A 48 -1.31 -4.81 -15.93
CA THR A 48 -1.31 -6.27 -15.79
C THR A 48 -0.47 -6.75 -14.61
N GLU A 49 0.29 -5.83 -13.96
CA GLU A 49 1.22 -6.14 -12.88
C GLU A 49 2.21 -7.26 -13.28
N SER A 50 2.68 -7.20 -14.53
CA SER A 50 3.61 -8.18 -15.09
C SER A 50 4.86 -7.50 -15.63
N ALA A 51 5.99 -8.22 -15.56
CA ALA A 51 7.23 -7.87 -16.21
C ALA A 51 7.54 -8.92 -17.26
N SER A 52 7.78 -8.47 -18.49
CA SER A 52 8.26 -9.26 -19.61
C SER A 52 9.75 -8.96 -19.78
N LEU A 53 10.58 -9.99 -19.73
CA LEU A 53 12.02 -9.89 -19.73
C LEU A 53 12.63 -10.78 -20.81
N ASP A 54 13.56 -10.21 -21.54
CA ASP A 54 14.53 -10.98 -22.34
C ASP A 54 15.86 -10.96 -21.56
N ALA A 55 16.20 -12.09 -20.95
CA ALA A 55 17.35 -12.21 -20.06
C ALA A 55 18.41 -13.16 -20.66
N ALA A 56 19.69 -12.81 -20.49
CA ALA A 56 20.78 -13.71 -20.83
C ALA A 56 20.66 -15.03 -20.06
N ASN A 57 21.03 -16.15 -20.70
CA ASN A 57 20.93 -17.49 -20.09
C ASN A 57 21.79 -17.68 -18.82
N SER A 58 22.64 -16.70 -18.49
CA SER A 58 23.43 -16.68 -17.25
C SER A 58 22.61 -16.39 -15.99
N TYR A 59 21.42 -15.79 -16.12
CA TYR A 59 20.55 -15.50 -14.98
C TYR A 59 19.51 -16.60 -14.84
N SER A 60 19.35 -17.13 -13.64
CA SER A 60 18.22 -18.01 -13.30
C SER A 60 16.94 -17.17 -13.10
N ALA A 61 15.78 -17.80 -13.20
CA ALA A 61 14.51 -17.13 -12.85
C ALA A 61 14.51 -16.61 -11.40
N GLN A 62 15.19 -17.33 -10.50
CA GLN A 62 15.32 -16.94 -9.11
C GLN A 62 16.16 -15.67 -8.94
N ASP A 63 17.24 -15.50 -9.71
CA ASP A 63 18.08 -14.28 -9.67
C ASP A 63 17.27 -13.04 -10.05
N LEU A 64 16.39 -13.17 -11.05
CA LEU A 64 15.51 -12.09 -11.50
C LEU A 64 14.45 -11.75 -10.44
N ILE A 65 13.88 -12.77 -9.80
CA ILE A 65 12.94 -12.60 -8.67
C ILE A 65 13.64 -11.91 -7.49
N ASP A 66 14.87 -12.32 -7.18
CA ASP A 66 15.62 -11.75 -6.05
C ASP A 66 16.06 -10.30 -6.34
N ALA A 67 16.32 -9.95 -7.61
CA ALA A 67 16.54 -8.58 -8.03
C ALA A 67 15.29 -7.70 -7.82
N VAL A 68 14.09 -8.21 -8.11
CA VAL A 68 12.81 -7.52 -7.82
C VAL A 68 12.59 -7.38 -6.32
N LYS A 69 12.90 -8.42 -5.53
CA LYS A 69 12.84 -8.35 -4.07
C LYS A 69 13.83 -7.35 -3.50
N GLY A 70 15.03 -7.27 -4.07
CA GLY A 70 16.02 -6.26 -3.75
C GLY A 70 15.54 -4.83 -4.01
N ALA A 71 14.67 -4.63 -4.99
CA ALA A 71 13.99 -3.36 -5.26
C ALA A 71 12.81 -3.06 -4.30
N GLY A 72 12.51 -3.97 -3.36
CA GLY A 72 11.45 -3.79 -2.36
C GLY A 72 10.06 -4.28 -2.77
N TYR A 73 9.97 -5.03 -3.88
CA TYR A 73 8.74 -5.62 -4.39
C TYR A 73 8.81 -7.14 -4.35
N ASP A 74 7.67 -7.82 -4.47
CA ASP A 74 7.66 -9.27 -4.62
C ASP A 74 7.39 -9.66 -6.08
N ALA A 75 7.95 -10.79 -6.53
CA ALA A 75 7.74 -11.30 -7.87
C ALA A 75 7.57 -12.83 -7.85
N ARG A 76 6.86 -13.32 -8.85
CA ARG A 76 6.67 -14.75 -9.10
C ARG A 76 6.84 -15.05 -10.57
N LEU A 77 7.40 -16.21 -10.86
CA LEU A 77 7.56 -16.68 -12.22
C LEU A 77 6.19 -17.01 -12.84
N LEU A 78 5.89 -16.40 -13.98
CA LEU A 78 4.74 -16.71 -14.83
C LEU A 78 5.11 -17.73 -15.91
N SER A 79 6.21 -17.48 -16.59
CA SER A 79 6.71 -18.31 -17.68
C SER A 79 8.23 -18.20 -17.78
N ASP A 80 8.90 -19.31 -18.03
CA ASP A 80 10.35 -19.41 -18.20
C ASP A 80 10.70 -20.11 -19.51
N GLY A 81 9.98 -19.84 -20.57
CA GLY A 81 10.27 -20.38 -21.90
C GLY A 81 10.35 -21.91 -22.04
N ASN A 82 10.56 -22.67 -20.95
CA ASN A 82 10.91 -24.06 -21.04
C ASN A 82 10.30 -25.05 -20.00
N THR A 83 9.77 -24.67 -18.84
CA THR A 83 9.56 -25.70 -17.81
C THR A 83 8.41 -25.55 -16.83
N VAL A 84 7.65 -24.48 -16.79
CA VAL A 84 6.49 -24.41 -15.85
C VAL A 84 5.21 -24.64 -16.64
N SER A 85 4.42 -25.64 -16.23
CA SER A 85 3.06 -25.78 -16.75
C SER A 85 2.31 -24.47 -16.48
N ALA A 86 1.92 -23.77 -17.55
CA ALA A 86 1.18 -22.50 -17.46
C ALA A 86 -0.03 -22.61 -16.49
N ALA A 87 -0.66 -23.78 -16.44
CA ALA A 87 -1.79 -24.06 -15.55
C ALA A 87 -1.42 -24.06 -14.05
N ASP A 88 -0.21 -24.44 -13.67
CA ASP A 88 0.21 -24.45 -12.26
C ASP A 88 0.73 -23.09 -11.82
N ALA A 89 1.36 -22.33 -12.73
CA ALA A 89 1.70 -20.94 -12.51
C ALA A 89 0.44 -20.09 -12.31
N ASP A 90 -0.57 -20.23 -13.16
CA ASP A 90 -1.85 -19.54 -13.04
C ASP A 90 -2.57 -19.85 -11.71
N LYS A 91 -2.60 -21.10 -11.27
CA LYS A 91 -3.19 -21.46 -9.97
C LYS A 91 -2.49 -20.79 -8.81
N GLN A 92 -1.15 -20.71 -8.83
CA GLN A 92 -0.38 -20.08 -7.78
C GLN A 92 -0.61 -18.55 -7.74
N ILE A 93 -0.73 -17.91 -8.92
CA ILE A 93 -1.02 -16.49 -9.04
C ILE A 93 -2.42 -16.19 -8.50
N VAL A 94 -3.43 -16.92 -8.97
CA VAL A 94 -4.81 -16.76 -8.49
C VAL A 94 -4.90 -16.98 -6.98
N ALA A 95 -4.22 -17.96 -6.43
CA ALA A 95 -4.18 -18.20 -4.99
C ALA A 95 -3.49 -17.07 -4.21
N ALA A 96 -2.42 -16.49 -4.77
CA ALA A 96 -1.73 -15.36 -4.16
C ALA A 96 -2.56 -14.07 -4.20
N GLU A 97 -3.20 -13.78 -5.34
CA GLU A 97 -4.12 -12.65 -5.49
C GLU A 97 -5.32 -12.77 -4.53
N GLN A 98 -5.86 -13.96 -4.37
CA GLN A 98 -6.95 -14.22 -3.42
C GLN A 98 -6.52 -13.97 -1.97
N ARG A 99 -5.31 -14.39 -1.59
CA ARG A 99 -4.76 -14.13 -0.24
C ARG A 99 -4.55 -12.64 -0.01
N ALA A 100 -3.95 -11.94 -0.97
CA ALA A 100 -3.72 -10.50 -0.89
C ALA A 100 -5.04 -9.72 -0.80
N ASN A 101 -6.04 -10.10 -1.61
CA ASN A 101 -7.37 -9.49 -1.56
C ASN A 101 -8.08 -9.77 -0.21
N ARG A 102 -7.96 -10.97 0.34
CA ARG A 102 -8.54 -11.30 1.64
C ARG A 102 -7.90 -10.49 2.76
N ASP A 103 -6.58 -10.34 2.76
CA ASP A 103 -5.86 -9.51 3.73
C ASP A 103 -6.29 -8.04 3.63
N LEU A 104 -6.38 -7.50 2.39
CA LEU A 104 -6.85 -6.14 2.15
C LEU A 104 -8.28 -5.92 2.66
N VAL A 105 -9.21 -6.85 2.36
CA VAL A 105 -10.61 -6.77 2.83
C VAL A 105 -10.67 -6.86 4.36
N THR A 106 -9.91 -7.75 4.97
CA THR A 106 -9.85 -7.87 6.44
C THR A 106 -9.38 -6.57 7.09
N ARG A 107 -8.29 -5.98 6.58
CA ARG A 107 -7.78 -4.68 7.05
C ARG A 107 -8.78 -3.56 6.84
N LEU A 108 -9.47 -3.53 5.71
CA LEU A 108 -10.51 -2.55 5.42
C LEU A 108 -11.68 -2.66 6.40
N ILE A 109 -12.15 -3.88 6.69
CA ILE A 109 -13.23 -4.10 7.66
C ILE A 109 -12.80 -3.64 9.07
N VAL A 110 -11.60 -4.05 9.52
CA VAL A 110 -11.07 -3.63 10.81
C VAL A 110 -10.93 -2.10 10.88
N ALA A 111 -10.38 -1.48 9.83
CA ALA A 111 -10.27 -0.03 9.77
C ALA A 111 -11.64 0.65 9.81
N ALA A 112 -12.65 0.15 9.09
CA ALA A 112 -14.00 0.71 9.08
C ALA A 112 -14.68 0.59 10.46
N VAL A 113 -14.62 -0.60 11.07
CA VAL A 113 -15.25 -0.87 12.38
C VAL A 113 -14.64 0.01 13.49
N LEU A 114 -13.35 0.33 13.40
CA LEU A 114 -12.66 1.12 14.43
C LEU A 114 -12.63 2.63 14.09
N ALA A 115 -12.41 3.02 12.85
CA ALA A 115 -12.31 4.43 12.46
C ALA A 115 -13.67 5.14 12.44
N ILE A 116 -14.76 4.45 12.04
CA ILE A 116 -16.10 5.06 12.03
C ILE A 116 -16.52 5.53 13.42
N PRO A 117 -16.43 4.72 14.49
CA PRO A 117 -16.71 5.19 15.85
C PRO A 117 -15.83 6.37 16.28
N VAL A 118 -14.53 6.34 15.96
CA VAL A 118 -13.61 7.45 16.24
C VAL A 118 -14.10 8.73 15.58
N MET A 119 -14.46 8.68 14.28
CA MET A 119 -14.97 9.82 13.55
C MET A 119 -16.30 10.33 14.13
N VAL A 120 -17.23 9.43 14.46
CA VAL A 120 -18.54 9.81 15.02
C VAL A 120 -18.37 10.47 16.40
N ILE A 121 -17.58 9.90 17.30
CA ILE A 121 -17.36 10.45 18.65
C ILE A 121 -16.64 11.79 18.56
N SER A 122 -15.61 11.90 17.73
CA SER A 122 -14.81 13.13 17.59
C SER A 122 -15.62 14.27 16.95
N MET A 123 -16.47 13.98 15.95
CA MET A 123 -17.22 14.99 15.20
C MET A 123 -18.56 15.37 15.84
N THR A 124 -19.09 14.55 16.77
CA THR A 124 -20.41 14.78 17.37
C THR A 124 -20.27 15.19 18.83
N PRO A 125 -20.46 16.47 19.20
CA PRO A 125 -20.31 16.93 20.59
C PRO A 125 -21.20 16.18 21.58
N GLY A 126 -22.40 15.76 21.16
CA GLY A 126 -23.32 14.97 21.96
C GLY A 126 -22.93 13.51 22.21
N ALA A 127 -21.96 12.99 21.46
CA ALA A 127 -21.42 11.63 21.62
C ALA A 127 -20.16 11.61 22.50
N GLN A 128 -19.67 12.78 22.91
CA GLN A 128 -18.46 12.92 23.73
C GLN A 128 -18.81 12.68 25.20
N PHE A 129 -18.38 11.55 25.73
CA PHE A 129 -18.49 11.19 27.15
C PHE A 129 -17.18 11.49 27.91
N PRO A 130 -17.17 11.60 29.23
CA PRO A 130 -15.92 11.82 29.96
C PRO A 130 -14.87 10.76 29.65
N GLY A 131 -13.71 11.18 29.12
CA GLY A 131 -12.60 10.28 28.74
C GLY A 131 -12.69 9.70 27.33
N TRP A 132 -13.58 10.19 26.46
CA TRP A 132 -13.70 9.74 25.07
C TRP A 132 -12.38 9.78 24.28
N GLN A 133 -11.50 10.72 24.61
CA GLN A 133 -10.18 10.89 23.97
C GLN A 133 -9.31 9.63 24.15
N TRP A 134 -9.35 8.99 25.32
CA TRP A 134 -8.61 7.76 25.59
C TRP A 134 -9.13 6.57 24.78
N VAL A 135 -10.45 6.52 24.58
CA VAL A 135 -11.06 5.50 23.71
C VAL A 135 -10.65 5.74 22.26
N CYS A 136 -10.72 6.99 21.81
CA CYS A 136 -10.27 7.35 20.46
C CYS A 136 -8.76 7.06 20.25
N LEU A 137 -7.92 7.33 21.24
CA LEU A 137 -6.50 6.95 21.21
C LEU A 137 -6.33 5.45 21.03
N ALA A 138 -6.99 4.63 21.83
CA ALA A 138 -6.87 3.17 21.76
C ALA A 138 -7.31 2.62 20.40
N LEU A 139 -8.47 3.06 19.90
CA LEU A 139 -9.01 2.64 18.61
C LEU A 139 -8.11 3.11 17.45
N SER A 140 -7.68 4.37 17.48
CA SER A 140 -6.79 4.93 16.45
C SER A 140 -5.43 4.26 16.43
N THR A 141 -4.88 3.87 17.60
CA THR A 141 -3.64 3.12 17.69
C THR A 141 -3.74 1.81 16.89
N VAL A 142 -4.83 1.07 17.07
CA VAL A 142 -5.05 -0.17 16.29
C VAL A 142 -5.15 0.14 14.80
N VAL A 143 -5.89 1.18 14.40
CA VAL A 143 -6.05 1.57 12.99
C VAL A 143 -4.72 1.96 12.37
N VAL A 144 -3.92 2.78 13.03
CA VAL A 144 -2.64 3.27 12.51
C VAL A 144 -1.63 2.13 12.39
N PHE A 145 -1.49 1.27 13.39
CA PHE A 145 -0.44 0.26 13.42
C PHE A 145 -0.81 -1.09 12.80
N TYR A 146 -2.08 -1.47 12.67
CA TYR A 146 -2.47 -2.73 12.04
C TYR A 146 -2.96 -2.54 10.59
N PRO A 147 -4.09 -1.87 10.27
CA PRO A 147 -4.46 -1.58 8.89
C PRO A 147 -3.46 -0.67 8.18
N GLY A 148 -2.92 0.36 8.87
CA GLY A 148 -1.96 1.31 8.35
C GLY A 148 -0.57 0.72 8.07
N TRP A 149 -0.23 -0.44 8.66
CA TRP A 149 1.07 -1.10 8.47
C TRP A 149 1.43 -1.34 7.01
N LEU A 150 0.43 -1.57 6.17
CA LEU A 150 0.61 -1.73 4.73
C LEU A 150 1.36 -0.54 4.11
N PHE A 151 0.97 0.68 4.48
CA PHE A 151 1.57 1.94 3.99
C PHE A 151 2.92 2.21 4.65
N HIS A 152 3.04 1.97 5.96
CA HIS A 152 4.29 2.16 6.69
C HIS A 152 5.40 1.24 6.19
N ARG A 153 5.08 -0.03 5.92
CA ARG A 153 6.02 -0.99 5.33
C ARG A 153 6.49 -0.56 3.94
N ALA A 154 5.58 -0.10 3.08
CA ALA A 154 5.91 0.41 1.75
C ALA A 154 6.82 1.65 1.84
N THR A 155 6.53 2.56 2.77
CA THR A 155 7.37 3.74 3.03
C THR A 155 8.77 3.36 3.50
N ILE A 156 8.91 2.42 4.43
CA ILE A 156 10.21 1.94 4.91
C ILE A 156 11.01 1.29 3.78
N ALA A 157 10.35 0.49 2.94
CA ALA A 157 11.00 -0.13 1.77
C ALA A 157 11.49 0.92 0.78
N ASN A 158 10.64 1.90 0.44
CA ASN A 158 11.00 2.99 -0.48
C ASN A 158 12.10 3.90 0.08
N ALA A 159 12.09 4.18 1.40
CA ALA A 159 13.11 5.00 2.04
C ALA A 159 14.50 4.36 1.97
N LYS A 160 14.61 3.03 2.06
CA LYS A 160 15.87 2.30 1.88
C LYS A 160 16.49 2.50 0.49
N HIS A 161 15.66 2.77 -0.50
CA HIS A 161 16.08 2.98 -1.90
C HIS A 161 16.07 4.46 -2.30
N HIS A 162 16.00 5.38 -1.35
CA HIS A 162 15.93 6.85 -1.55
C HIS A 162 14.81 7.26 -2.54
N THR A 163 13.71 6.50 -2.57
CA THR A 163 12.56 6.80 -3.41
C THR A 163 11.40 7.30 -2.54
N VAL A 164 10.74 8.37 -2.98
CA VAL A 164 9.56 8.92 -2.32
C VAL A 164 8.33 8.51 -3.12
N SER A 165 7.36 7.92 -2.44
CA SER A 165 6.07 7.52 -3.02
C SER A 165 4.91 8.24 -2.33
N MET A 166 3.72 8.11 -2.89
CA MET A 166 2.51 8.60 -2.24
C MET A 166 2.32 8.00 -0.85
N ASP A 167 2.69 6.73 -0.65
CA ASP A 167 2.64 6.06 0.65
C ASP A 167 3.54 6.73 1.70
N THR A 168 4.65 7.36 1.27
CA THR A 168 5.56 8.10 2.16
C THR A 168 4.89 9.33 2.76
N LEU A 169 4.22 10.14 1.91
CA LEU A 169 3.49 11.33 2.37
C LEU A 169 2.35 10.95 3.32
N LEU A 170 1.66 9.86 3.01
CA LEU A 170 0.58 9.32 3.82
C LEU A 170 1.05 8.86 5.20
N THR A 171 2.13 8.07 5.22
CA THR A 171 2.75 7.62 6.47
C THR A 171 3.20 8.80 7.31
N LEU A 172 3.84 9.79 6.69
CA LEU A 172 4.31 10.98 7.40
C LEU A 172 3.14 11.79 7.98
N GLY A 173 2.10 12.04 7.17
CA GLY A 173 0.92 12.79 7.60
C GLY A 173 0.12 12.09 8.71
N THR A 174 -0.13 10.80 8.56
CA THR A 174 -0.89 10.02 9.57
C THR A 174 -0.12 9.86 10.88
N LEU A 175 1.19 9.60 10.82
CA LEU A 175 2.03 9.55 12.02
C LEU A 175 2.18 10.92 12.67
N ALA A 176 2.31 12.01 11.90
CA ALA A 176 2.36 13.36 12.46
C ALA A 176 1.07 13.70 13.21
N ALA A 177 -0.11 13.45 12.62
CA ALA A 177 -1.39 13.66 13.25
C ALA A 177 -1.57 12.82 14.52
N TYR A 178 -1.17 11.54 14.46
CA TYR A 178 -1.24 10.63 15.60
C TYR A 178 -0.30 11.05 16.73
N LEU A 179 0.97 11.35 16.42
CA LEU A 179 1.96 11.78 17.43
C LEU A 179 1.63 13.14 18.03
N TRP A 180 1.13 14.08 17.23
CA TRP A 180 0.61 15.35 17.76
C TRP A 180 -0.51 15.13 18.76
N SER A 181 -1.50 14.31 18.41
CA SER A 181 -2.65 14.02 19.30
C SER A 181 -2.21 13.30 20.56
N LEU A 182 -1.26 12.37 20.46
CA LEU A 182 -0.65 11.72 21.61
C LEU A 182 0.08 12.72 22.51
N GLY A 183 0.86 13.64 21.93
CA GLY A 183 1.54 14.72 22.65
C GLY A 183 0.56 15.67 23.32
N ALA A 184 -0.52 16.07 22.64
CA ALA A 184 -1.58 16.91 23.19
C ALA A 184 -2.29 16.26 24.36
N MET A 185 -2.46 14.93 24.36
CA MET A 185 -3.04 14.19 25.48
C MET A 185 -2.10 14.02 26.67
N LEU A 186 -0.79 13.81 26.43
CA LEU A 186 0.18 13.54 27.49
C LEU A 186 0.76 14.81 28.11
N PHE A 187 0.97 15.85 27.33
CA PHE A 187 1.65 17.08 27.73
C PHE A 187 0.76 18.33 27.62
N GLY A 188 -0.36 18.24 26.90
CA GLY A 188 -1.33 19.32 26.72
C GLY A 188 -2.57 19.18 27.59
N THR A 189 -3.59 19.93 27.26
CA THR A 189 -4.88 19.97 27.97
C THR A 189 -5.90 18.95 27.45
N ALA A 190 -5.62 18.32 26.29
CA ALA A 190 -6.55 17.41 25.61
C ALA A 190 -6.87 16.13 26.40
N GLY A 191 -6.02 15.70 27.33
CA GLY A 191 -6.22 14.51 28.16
C GLY A 191 -7.14 14.71 29.38
N HIS A 192 -7.60 15.94 29.65
CA HIS A 192 -8.44 16.21 30.82
C HIS A 192 -9.87 15.70 30.63
N ILE A 193 -10.38 15.03 31.68
CA ILE A 193 -11.74 14.48 31.70
C ILE A 193 -12.75 15.64 31.72
N GLY A 194 -13.70 15.63 30.78
CA GLY A 194 -14.74 16.66 30.67
C GLY A 194 -14.50 17.75 29.62
N MET A 195 -13.39 17.70 28.87
CA MET A 195 -13.22 18.56 27.72
C MET A 195 -14.13 18.11 26.56
N HIS A 196 -14.89 19.07 26.02
CA HIS A 196 -15.66 18.89 24.80
C HIS A 196 -14.92 19.54 23.65
N HIS A 197 -14.69 18.77 22.58
CA HIS A 197 -14.12 19.28 21.35
C HIS A 197 -15.23 19.87 20.49
N SER A 198 -15.18 21.19 20.21
CA SER A 198 -16.03 21.81 19.21
C SER A 198 -15.18 22.13 17.99
N MET A 199 -15.60 21.67 16.79
CA MET A 199 -15.02 22.08 15.53
C MET A 199 -15.31 23.57 15.28
N GLN A 200 -14.53 24.44 15.87
CA GLN A 200 -14.54 25.86 15.54
C GLN A 200 -13.33 26.15 14.64
N LEU A 201 -13.53 26.01 13.35
CA LEU A 201 -12.50 26.21 12.32
C LEU A 201 -11.95 27.65 12.25
N TRP A 202 -12.56 28.60 12.97
CA TRP A 202 -12.25 30.03 12.83
C TRP A 202 -12.18 30.82 14.12
N ASN A 203 -12.01 30.19 15.27
CA ASN A 203 -11.89 30.91 16.54
C ASN A 203 -10.40 31.04 16.93
N PRO A 204 -9.83 32.27 16.95
CA PRO A 204 -8.42 32.49 17.29
C PRO A 204 -8.07 32.18 18.76
N ASP A 205 -9.06 32.02 19.63
CA ASP A 205 -8.88 31.75 21.07
C ASP A 205 -8.85 30.27 21.43
N VAL A 206 -8.86 29.37 20.41
CA VAL A 206 -8.79 27.91 20.67
C VAL A 206 -7.33 27.53 20.94
N ASP A 207 -7.08 26.99 22.13
CA ASP A 207 -5.77 26.45 22.50
C ASP A 207 -5.40 25.25 21.57
N PRO A 208 -4.34 25.37 20.74
CA PRO A 208 -3.94 24.26 19.85
C PRO A 208 -3.53 23.01 20.61
N SER A 209 -3.07 23.14 21.87
CA SER A 209 -2.65 22.03 22.73
C SER A 209 -3.82 21.15 23.22
N GLY A 210 -5.06 21.64 23.08
CA GLY A 210 -6.28 20.90 23.40
C GLY A 210 -6.86 20.12 22.22
N GLN A 211 -6.28 20.22 21.00
CA GLN A 211 -6.85 19.58 19.82
C GLN A 211 -6.23 18.21 19.56
N VAL A 212 -7.10 17.22 19.28
CA VAL A 212 -6.72 15.86 18.86
C VAL A 212 -7.18 15.62 17.43
N TYR A 213 -6.39 14.86 16.66
CA TYR A 213 -6.61 14.56 15.24
C TYR A 213 -6.66 13.05 14.97
N PHE A 214 -7.18 12.26 15.93
CA PHE A 214 -7.30 10.80 15.79
C PHE A 214 -8.24 10.40 14.66
N GLU A 215 -9.32 11.18 14.46
CA GLU A 215 -10.26 10.98 13.36
C GLU A 215 -9.59 11.20 11.99
N SER A 216 -8.72 12.21 11.88
CA SER A 216 -8.00 12.49 10.65
C SER A 216 -7.01 11.37 10.31
N ALA A 217 -6.22 10.92 11.28
CA ALA A 217 -5.27 9.82 11.09
C ALA A 217 -5.99 8.52 10.70
N SER A 218 -7.09 8.18 11.40
CA SER A 218 -7.85 6.96 11.16
C SER A 218 -8.66 7.02 9.87
N GLY A 219 -9.27 8.18 9.57
CA GLY A 219 -10.06 8.41 8.38
C GLY A 219 -9.24 8.32 7.11
N VAL A 220 -8.04 8.92 7.08
CA VAL A 220 -7.14 8.83 5.93
C VAL A 220 -6.77 7.38 5.64
N ILE A 221 -6.42 6.58 6.64
CA ILE A 221 -6.10 5.15 6.45
C ILE A 221 -7.31 4.38 5.91
N LEU A 222 -8.51 4.62 6.45
CA LEU A 222 -9.74 3.99 5.99
C LEU A 222 -10.04 4.31 4.52
N PHE A 223 -10.00 5.60 4.14
CA PHE A 223 -10.28 6.03 2.76
C PHE A 223 -9.27 5.48 1.77
N LEU A 224 -8.01 5.37 2.15
CA LEU A 224 -6.98 4.80 1.29
C LEU A 224 -7.12 3.30 1.09
N LEU A 225 -7.45 2.56 2.14
CA LEU A 225 -7.74 1.13 2.02
C LEU A 225 -8.97 0.90 1.14
N LEU A 226 -9.99 1.76 1.27
CA LEU A 226 -11.16 1.73 0.40
C LEU A 226 -10.77 2.02 -1.06
N GLY A 227 -9.95 3.03 -1.31
CA GLY A 227 -9.44 3.36 -2.63
C GLY A 227 -8.66 2.18 -3.26
N ARG A 228 -7.75 1.56 -2.51
CA ARG A 228 -7.05 0.35 -2.96
C ARG A 228 -7.98 -0.82 -3.25
N TYR A 229 -9.01 -1.01 -2.43
CA TYR A 229 -9.99 -2.07 -2.68
C TYR A 229 -10.77 -1.84 -3.97
N VAL A 230 -11.23 -0.60 -4.22
CA VAL A 230 -11.93 -0.24 -5.47
C VAL A 230 -11.02 -0.40 -6.68
N GLU A 231 -9.76 0.06 -6.59
CA GLU A 231 -8.76 -0.11 -7.65
C GLU A 231 -8.52 -1.60 -7.98
N HIS A 232 -8.31 -2.43 -6.95
CA HIS A 232 -8.12 -3.88 -7.12
C HIS A 232 -9.32 -4.53 -7.82
N ARG A 233 -10.52 -4.13 -7.42
CA ARG A 233 -11.75 -4.63 -8.04
C ARG A 233 -11.90 -4.19 -9.50
N ALA A 234 -11.56 -2.93 -9.81
CA ALA A 234 -11.61 -2.41 -11.17
C ALA A 234 -10.60 -3.11 -12.09
N LYS A 235 -9.36 -3.31 -11.65
CA LYS A 235 -8.32 -4.06 -12.39
C LYS A 235 -8.75 -5.49 -12.69
N ARG A 236 -9.34 -6.18 -11.72
CA ARG A 236 -9.84 -7.55 -11.90
C ARG A 236 -10.96 -7.63 -12.93
N SER A 237 -11.90 -6.68 -12.92
CA SER A 237 -12.99 -6.63 -13.91
C SER A 237 -12.47 -6.34 -15.32
N ALA A 238 -11.46 -5.49 -15.47
CA ALA A 238 -10.82 -5.19 -16.75
C ALA A 238 -10.10 -6.42 -17.33
N ARG A 239 -9.37 -7.20 -16.51
CA ARG A 239 -8.70 -8.44 -16.94
C ARG A 239 -9.71 -9.49 -17.41
N ALA A 240 -10.83 -9.67 -16.71
CA ALA A 240 -11.87 -10.63 -17.10
C ALA A 240 -12.53 -10.27 -18.44
N GLY A 241 -12.64 -8.99 -18.76
CA GLY A 241 -13.18 -8.53 -20.06
C GLY A 241 -12.21 -8.69 -21.25
N LEU A 242 -10.91 -8.81 -20.99
CA LEU A 242 -9.88 -9.04 -22.03
C LEU A 242 -9.68 -10.52 -22.38
N SER A 243 -10.12 -11.43 -21.50
CA SER A 243 -10.00 -12.88 -21.68
C SER A 243 -11.27 -13.54 -22.25
N ALA A 244 -12.33 -12.76 -22.54
CA ALA A 244 -13.55 -13.18 -23.20
C ALA A 244 -13.56 -12.77 -24.68
#